data_c29f3b029d51b2861e495f80a4780ee2
#
_entry.id   c29f3b029d51b2861e495f80a4780ee2
#
_cell.length_a   1.000
_cell.length_b   1.000
_cell.length_c   1.000
_cell.angle_alpha   90.00
_cell.angle_beta   90.00
_cell.angle_gamma   90.00
#
_symmetry.space_group_name_H-M   'P 1'
#
loop_
_entity.id
_entity.type
_entity.pdbx_description
1 polymer ?
#
loop_
_entity_poly.entity_id
_entity_poly.type
_entity_poly.pdbx_seq_one_letter_code
_entity_poly.pdbx_strand_id
1 'polypeptide(L)'
;QNPIEQEGTYPLPEAQIDRFMIKVVVDYPEIEEEQKIINLNLSKSQDKIKPVVSTKQIITAQEAIHEVYMDEKIEKYILDLIFCTRYPDKYKLEDIAPLISFGASPRGSINLALVSKCYAFIKHRGYVIPEDVREVIYDVLRHRIGLTYEAEAENVSTEDLITKIINTIEVP
;
A
#
# COMPACT_ATOMS: atom_id res chain seq x y z
N GLN A 1 14.32 -0.06 -3.59
CA GLN A 1 15.43 0.91 -3.72
C GLN A 1 15.95 1.25 -2.34
N ASN A 2 17.26 1.40 -2.20
CA ASN A 2 17.86 1.87 -0.95
C ASN A 2 17.93 3.40 -1.00
N PRO A 3 17.27 4.15 -0.10
CA PRO A 3 17.31 5.61 -0.11
C PRO A 3 18.71 6.20 0.16
N ILE A 4 19.63 5.42 0.73
CA ILE A 4 21.00 5.85 1.05
C ILE A 4 21.91 5.78 -0.19
N GLU A 5 21.60 4.92 -1.16
CA GLU A 5 22.40 4.71 -2.38
C GLU A 5 21.90 5.54 -3.57
N GLN A 6 21.57 6.80 -3.37
CA GLN A 6 21.03 7.67 -4.43
C GLN A 6 22.09 8.33 -5.33
N GLU A 7 23.38 8.14 -5.08
CA GLU A 7 24.41 8.67 -5.97
C GLU A 7 24.36 7.98 -7.33
N GLY A 8 23.90 8.74 -8.35
CA GLY A 8 23.82 8.29 -9.74
C GLY A 8 22.47 7.70 -10.19
N THR A 9 21.45 7.66 -9.34
CA THR A 9 20.11 7.23 -9.75
C THR A 9 19.14 8.40 -9.81
N TYR A 10 18.42 8.54 -10.92
CA TYR A 10 17.33 9.49 -11.02
C TYR A 10 16.05 8.89 -10.43
N PRO A 11 15.23 9.66 -9.70
CA PRO A 11 13.92 9.19 -9.27
C PRO A 11 13.09 8.81 -10.50
N LEU A 12 12.35 7.70 -10.40
CA LEU A 12 11.46 7.28 -11.47
C LEU A 12 10.36 8.33 -11.68
N PRO A 13 9.99 8.65 -12.94
CA PRO A 13 8.84 9.49 -13.21
C PRO A 13 7.57 8.95 -12.56
N GLU A 14 6.68 9.83 -12.08
CA GLU A 14 5.43 9.47 -11.39
C GLU A 14 4.58 8.45 -12.16
N ALA A 15 4.46 8.61 -13.49
CA ALA A 15 3.74 7.67 -14.35
C ALA A 15 4.35 6.24 -14.36
N GLN A 16 5.62 6.11 -14.06
CA GLN A 16 6.29 4.81 -13.92
C GLN A 16 6.08 4.24 -12.52
N ILE A 17 6.10 5.09 -11.49
CA ILE A 17 5.85 4.68 -10.10
C ILE A 17 4.39 4.20 -9.94
N ASP A 18 3.42 4.88 -10.54
CA ASP A 18 1.99 4.50 -10.50
C ASP A 18 1.69 3.09 -11.04
N ARG A 19 2.60 2.52 -11.84
CA ARG A 19 2.44 1.14 -12.36
C ARG A 19 2.72 0.04 -11.34
N PHE A 20 3.46 0.34 -10.27
CA PHE A 20 3.70 -0.64 -9.21
C PHE A 20 2.44 -0.84 -8.38
N MET A 21 2.07 -2.09 -8.13
CA MET A 21 0.84 -2.42 -7.40
C MET A 21 0.88 -1.87 -5.98
N ILE A 22 1.96 -2.12 -5.26
CA ILE A 22 2.20 -1.68 -3.88
C ILE A 22 3.62 -1.13 -3.73
N LYS A 23 3.81 -0.25 -2.74
CA LYS A 23 5.11 0.22 -2.27
C LYS A 23 5.21 -0.10 -0.78
N VAL A 24 5.96 -1.13 -0.45
CA VAL A 24 6.22 -1.54 0.92
C VAL A 24 7.40 -0.76 1.48
N VAL A 25 7.27 -0.24 2.69
CA VAL A 25 8.38 0.35 3.45
C VAL A 25 9.00 -0.75 4.30
N VAL A 26 10.30 -0.91 4.19
CA VAL A 26 11.07 -1.85 5.03
C VAL A 26 11.98 -1.00 5.90
N ASP A 27 11.79 -1.08 7.19
CA ASP A 27 12.58 -0.37 8.17
C ASP A 27 13.76 -1.21 8.67
N TYR A 28 14.61 -0.63 9.50
CA TYR A 28 15.68 -1.37 10.15
C TYR A 28 15.11 -2.44 11.10
N PRO A 29 15.84 -3.57 11.27
CA PRO A 29 15.43 -4.60 12.22
C PRO A 29 15.52 -4.10 13.65
N GLU A 30 14.68 -4.63 14.51
CA GLU A 30 14.78 -4.43 15.96
C GLU A 30 16.03 -5.11 16.53
N ILE A 31 16.46 -4.70 17.73
CA ILE A 31 17.73 -5.16 18.36
C ILE A 31 17.79 -6.70 18.44
N GLU A 32 16.69 -7.35 18.80
CA GLU A 32 16.58 -8.81 18.89
C GLU A 32 16.68 -9.50 17.53
N GLU A 33 16.19 -8.85 16.48
CA GLU A 33 16.28 -9.34 15.11
C GLU A 33 17.70 -9.17 14.57
N GLU A 34 18.32 -8.03 14.84
CA GLU A 34 19.70 -7.76 14.45
C GLU A 34 20.68 -8.73 15.14
N GLN A 35 20.43 -9.07 16.40
CA GLN A 35 21.19 -10.12 17.09
C GLN A 35 21.05 -11.49 16.42
N LYS A 36 19.85 -11.85 15.95
CA LYS A 36 19.65 -13.09 15.17
C LYS A 36 20.40 -13.05 13.85
N ILE A 37 20.39 -11.90 13.13
CA ILE A 37 21.14 -11.71 11.89
C ILE A 37 22.63 -11.92 12.12
N ILE A 38 23.20 -11.34 13.19
CA ILE A 38 24.60 -11.53 13.55
C ILE A 38 24.90 -13.03 13.76
N ASN A 39 24.10 -13.70 14.59
CA ASN A 39 24.28 -15.12 14.91
C ASN A 39 24.19 -16.02 13.65
N LEU A 40 23.23 -15.74 12.75
CA LEU A 40 23.08 -16.47 11.49
C LEU A 40 24.30 -16.27 10.57
N ASN A 41 24.83 -15.05 10.48
CA ASN A 41 25.96 -14.75 9.60
C ASN A 41 27.31 -15.26 10.14
N LEU A 42 27.47 -15.32 11.47
CA LEU A 42 28.65 -15.87 12.11
C LEU A 42 28.61 -17.41 12.19
N SER A 43 27.45 -18.04 12.05
CA SER A 43 27.33 -19.50 12.00
C SER A 43 27.86 -20.05 10.69
N LYS A 44 28.66 -21.13 10.74
CA LYS A 44 29.13 -21.82 9.54
C LYS A 44 28.05 -22.63 8.81
N SER A 45 26.88 -22.81 9.42
CA SER A 45 25.76 -23.56 8.89
C SER A 45 24.70 -22.59 8.35
N GLN A 46 24.72 -22.38 7.03
CA GLN A 46 23.58 -21.75 6.36
C GLN A 46 22.62 -22.87 5.92
N ASP A 47 21.45 -22.91 6.53
CA ASP A 47 20.38 -23.79 6.07
C ASP A 47 20.00 -23.45 4.63
N LYS A 48 20.02 -24.44 3.75
CA LYS A 48 19.60 -24.23 2.36
C LYS A 48 18.12 -23.89 2.32
N ILE A 49 17.79 -22.76 1.72
CA ILE A 49 16.40 -22.35 1.48
C ILE A 49 15.73 -23.42 0.61
N LYS A 50 14.57 -23.91 1.07
CA LYS A 50 13.76 -24.88 0.34
C LYS A 50 12.47 -24.19 -0.16
N PRO A 51 11.96 -24.56 -1.34
CA PRO A 51 10.68 -24.04 -1.81
C PRO A 51 9.55 -24.51 -0.87
N VAL A 52 8.70 -23.59 -0.44
CA VAL A 52 7.53 -23.88 0.42
C VAL A 52 6.23 -23.98 -0.38
N VAL A 53 6.21 -23.43 -1.60
CA VAL A 53 5.09 -23.50 -2.55
C VAL A 53 5.59 -23.80 -3.95
N SER A 54 4.79 -24.44 -4.76
CA SER A 54 5.04 -24.68 -6.18
C SER A 54 4.41 -23.58 -7.03
N THR A 55 4.92 -23.40 -8.25
CA THR A 55 4.34 -22.47 -9.24
C THR A 55 2.87 -22.76 -9.52
N LYS A 56 2.48 -24.05 -9.55
CA LYS A 56 1.08 -24.46 -9.74
C LYS A 56 0.20 -23.97 -8.61
N GLN A 57 0.65 -24.07 -7.36
CA GLN A 57 -0.10 -23.55 -6.20
C GLN A 57 -0.28 -22.04 -6.27
N ILE A 58 0.74 -21.29 -6.73
CA ILE A 58 0.63 -19.83 -6.90
C ILE A 58 -0.43 -19.49 -7.95
N ILE A 59 -0.43 -20.19 -9.11
CA ILE A 59 -1.43 -19.96 -10.17
C ILE A 59 -2.84 -20.26 -9.64
N THR A 60 -3.02 -21.39 -8.95
CA THR A 60 -4.32 -21.75 -8.34
C THR A 60 -4.76 -20.71 -7.31
N ALA A 61 -3.83 -20.16 -6.51
CA ALA A 61 -4.15 -19.09 -5.57
C ALA A 61 -4.58 -17.80 -6.27
N GLN A 62 -3.95 -17.43 -7.39
CA GLN A 62 -4.36 -16.28 -8.20
C GLN A 62 -5.80 -16.44 -8.73
N GLU A 63 -6.16 -17.64 -9.22
CA GLU A 63 -7.53 -17.94 -9.65
C GLU A 63 -8.52 -17.80 -8.48
N ALA A 64 -8.19 -18.38 -7.32
CA ALA A 64 -9.02 -18.29 -6.12
C ALA A 64 -9.20 -16.86 -5.60
N ILE A 65 -8.19 -15.98 -5.72
CA ILE A 65 -8.28 -14.58 -5.34
C ILE A 65 -9.32 -13.83 -6.20
N HIS A 66 -9.43 -14.15 -7.49
CA HIS A 66 -10.43 -13.55 -8.37
C HIS A 66 -11.86 -13.89 -7.91
N GLU A 67 -12.08 -15.07 -7.34
CA GLU A 67 -13.37 -15.53 -6.83
C GLU A 67 -13.76 -14.92 -5.47
N VAL A 68 -12.82 -14.24 -4.77
CA VAL A 68 -13.14 -13.56 -3.51
C VAL A 68 -14.20 -12.49 -3.77
N TYR A 69 -15.32 -12.59 -3.05
CA TYR A 69 -16.46 -11.69 -3.20
C TYR A 69 -16.12 -10.29 -2.67
N MET A 70 -16.56 -9.27 -3.37
CA MET A 70 -16.53 -7.87 -2.93
C MET A 70 -17.92 -7.27 -3.09
N ASP A 71 -18.49 -6.77 -2.00
CA ASP A 71 -19.81 -6.12 -2.01
C ASP A 71 -19.72 -4.73 -2.66
N GLU A 72 -20.78 -4.29 -3.34
CA GLU A 72 -20.85 -2.97 -3.98
C GLU A 72 -20.59 -1.82 -2.99
N LYS A 73 -20.92 -1.99 -1.71
CA LYS A 73 -20.63 -0.99 -0.67
C LYS A 73 -19.12 -0.86 -0.43
N ILE A 74 -18.38 -1.97 -0.47
CA ILE A 74 -16.92 -1.96 -0.35
C ILE A 74 -16.30 -1.32 -1.60
N GLU A 75 -16.81 -1.63 -2.79
CA GLU A 75 -16.35 -0.97 -4.03
C GLU A 75 -16.59 0.55 -3.95
N LYS A 76 -17.76 0.98 -3.49
CA LYS A 76 -18.05 2.39 -3.27
C LYS A 76 -17.11 3.01 -2.25
N TYR A 77 -16.86 2.35 -1.12
CA TYR A 77 -15.92 2.81 -0.10
C TYR A 77 -14.51 3.01 -0.67
N ILE A 78 -14.02 2.06 -1.47
CA ILE A 78 -12.74 2.19 -2.19
C ILE A 78 -12.75 3.41 -3.11
N LEU A 79 -13.84 3.62 -3.87
CA LEU A 79 -13.96 4.77 -4.76
C LEU A 79 -13.96 6.09 -3.97
N ASP A 80 -14.69 6.16 -2.86
CA ASP A 80 -14.73 7.36 -2.02
C ASP A 80 -13.33 7.69 -1.46
N LEU A 81 -12.58 6.70 -0.96
CA LEU A 81 -11.19 6.87 -0.52
C LEU A 81 -10.29 7.41 -1.63
N ILE A 82 -10.40 6.91 -2.86
CA ILE A 82 -9.60 7.37 -3.99
C ILE A 82 -10.04 8.77 -4.45
N PHE A 83 -11.35 9.03 -4.55
CA PHE A 83 -11.86 10.32 -4.99
C PHE A 83 -11.54 11.44 -4.01
N CYS A 84 -11.45 11.17 -2.71
CA CYS A 84 -10.95 12.12 -1.70
C CYS A 84 -9.55 12.65 -2.04
N THR A 85 -8.67 11.81 -2.60
CA THR A 85 -7.32 12.26 -2.98
C THR A 85 -7.32 13.24 -4.15
N ARG A 86 -8.38 13.26 -4.98
CA ARG A 86 -8.53 14.12 -6.16
C ARG A 86 -9.39 15.34 -5.89
N TYR A 87 -10.37 15.20 -5.03
CA TYR A 87 -11.41 16.20 -4.77
C TYR A 87 -11.70 16.28 -3.26
N PRO A 88 -10.70 16.61 -2.41
CA PRO A 88 -10.85 16.61 -0.96
C PRO A 88 -11.99 17.52 -0.49
N ASP A 89 -12.22 18.68 -1.15
CA ASP A 89 -13.30 19.61 -0.82
C ASP A 89 -14.70 18.99 -0.86
N LYS A 90 -14.91 17.95 -1.70
CA LYS A 90 -16.20 17.24 -1.80
C LYS A 90 -16.46 16.30 -0.64
N TYR A 91 -15.44 16.02 0.15
CA TYR A 91 -15.46 15.04 1.24
C TYR A 91 -15.17 15.67 2.61
N LYS A 92 -15.34 16.99 2.75
CA LYS A 92 -15.06 17.74 3.99
C LYS A 92 -13.62 17.64 4.45
N LEU A 93 -12.72 17.68 3.49
CA LEU A 93 -11.27 17.57 3.67
C LEU A 93 -10.58 18.80 3.03
N GLU A 94 -11.21 19.98 3.15
CA GLU A 94 -10.72 21.26 2.59
C GLU A 94 -9.33 21.61 3.10
N ASP A 95 -9.01 21.20 4.30
CA ASP A 95 -7.73 21.48 4.96
C ASP A 95 -6.55 20.67 4.40
N ILE A 96 -6.80 19.52 3.75
CA ILE A 96 -5.72 18.78 3.03
C ILE A 96 -5.66 19.14 1.54
N ALA A 97 -6.64 19.85 1.00
CA ALA A 97 -6.66 20.21 -0.42
C ALA A 97 -5.39 20.97 -0.87
N PRO A 98 -4.86 21.98 -0.13
CA PRO A 98 -3.64 22.68 -0.51
C PRO A 98 -2.36 21.81 -0.39
N LEU A 99 -2.43 20.69 0.33
CA LEU A 99 -1.28 19.81 0.57
C LEU A 99 -1.09 18.76 -0.52
N ILE A 100 -2.08 18.54 -1.39
CA ILE A 100 -2.07 17.54 -2.45
C ILE A 100 -1.81 18.20 -3.81
N SER A 101 -0.69 17.86 -4.46
CA SER A 101 -0.38 18.31 -5.82
C SER A 101 -1.12 17.49 -6.89
N PHE A 102 -1.26 16.20 -6.68
CA PHE A 102 -2.09 15.30 -7.50
C PHE A 102 -2.57 14.10 -6.67
N GLY A 103 -3.78 13.63 -6.96
CA GLY A 103 -4.39 12.46 -6.35
C GLY A 103 -4.17 11.17 -7.14
N ALA A 104 -4.53 10.04 -6.54
CA ALA A 104 -4.35 8.72 -7.11
C ALA A 104 -5.10 8.53 -8.44
N SER A 105 -4.46 7.88 -9.41
CA SER A 105 -5.05 7.51 -10.69
C SER A 105 -6.10 6.39 -10.56
N PRO A 106 -6.85 6.03 -11.63
CA PRO A 106 -7.73 4.86 -11.62
C PRO A 106 -7.02 3.53 -11.28
N ARG A 107 -5.70 3.44 -11.47
CA ARG A 107 -4.90 2.31 -10.99
C ARG A 107 -4.94 2.18 -9.46
N GLY A 108 -5.05 3.28 -8.74
CA GLY A 108 -5.25 3.27 -7.29
C GLY A 108 -6.50 2.48 -6.90
N SER A 109 -7.66 2.73 -7.54
CA SER A 109 -8.91 2.01 -7.29
C SER A 109 -8.78 0.52 -7.62
N ILE A 110 -8.25 0.20 -8.81
CA ILE A 110 -8.08 -1.18 -9.28
C ILE A 110 -7.15 -1.96 -8.32
N ASN A 111 -6.00 -1.38 -7.98
CA ASN A 111 -5.02 -2.04 -7.14
C ASN A 111 -5.51 -2.17 -5.69
N LEU A 112 -6.22 -1.16 -5.16
CA LEU A 112 -6.77 -1.23 -3.81
C LEU A 112 -7.82 -2.35 -3.70
N ALA A 113 -8.70 -2.49 -4.70
CA ALA A 113 -9.66 -3.59 -4.77
C ALA A 113 -8.97 -4.96 -4.86
N LEU A 114 -7.97 -5.10 -5.75
CA LEU A 114 -7.27 -6.37 -5.94
C LEU A 114 -6.45 -6.77 -4.71
N VAL A 115 -5.71 -5.83 -4.12
CA VAL A 115 -4.88 -6.10 -2.93
C VAL A 115 -5.76 -6.41 -1.72
N SER A 116 -6.94 -5.77 -1.57
CA SER A 116 -7.91 -6.12 -0.53
C SER A 116 -8.45 -7.54 -0.68
N LYS A 117 -8.73 -7.99 -1.92
CA LYS A 117 -9.09 -9.40 -2.18
C LYS A 117 -7.94 -10.35 -1.81
N CYS A 118 -6.70 -10.01 -2.16
CA CYS A 118 -5.53 -10.79 -1.77
C CYS A 118 -5.40 -10.88 -0.24
N TYR A 119 -5.60 -9.78 0.46
CA TYR A 119 -5.52 -9.74 1.92
C TYR A 119 -6.61 -10.60 2.58
N ALA A 120 -7.86 -10.50 2.11
CA ALA A 120 -8.96 -11.36 2.56
C ALA A 120 -8.64 -12.85 2.35
N PHE A 121 -8.10 -13.21 1.17
CA PHE A 121 -7.65 -14.57 0.85
C PHE A 121 -6.57 -15.07 1.83
N ILE A 122 -5.55 -14.26 2.11
CA ILE A 122 -4.48 -14.60 3.09
C ILE A 122 -5.07 -14.79 4.50
N LYS A 123 -6.14 -14.05 4.83
CA LYS A 123 -6.89 -14.22 6.09
C LYS A 123 -7.91 -15.37 6.05
N HIS A 124 -7.85 -16.23 5.03
CA HIS A 124 -8.74 -17.38 4.83
C HIS A 124 -10.23 -17.01 4.74
N ARG A 125 -10.55 -15.85 4.15
CA ARG A 125 -11.92 -15.38 3.92
C ARG A 125 -12.23 -15.35 2.42
N GLY A 126 -13.45 -15.74 2.06
CA GLY A 126 -13.97 -15.68 0.69
C GLY A 126 -14.65 -14.33 0.35
N TYR A 127 -14.54 -13.33 1.19
CA TYR A 127 -15.13 -11.99 0.99
C TYR A 127 -14.28 -10.91 1.64
N VAL A 128 -14.35 -9.69 1.07
CA VAL A 128 -13.64 -8.50 1.55
C VAL A 128 -14.47 -7.77 2.59
N ILE A 129 -13.82 -7.26 3.63
CA ILE A 129 -14.39 -6.37 4.64
C ILE A 129 -13.66 -5.01 4.64
N PRO A 130 -14.23 -3.94 5.20
CA PRO A 130 -13.60 -2.61 5.22
C PRO A 130 -12.20 -2.61 5.83
N GLU A 131 -11.97 -3.43 6.84
CA GLU A 131 -10.69 -3.56 7.52
C GLU A 131 -9.58 -4.03 6.57
N ASP A 132 -9.89 -4.90 5.60
CA ASP A 132 -8.91 -5.34 4.60
C ASP A 132 -8.44 -4.17 3.73
N VAL A 133 -9.37 -3.29 3.36
CA VAL A 133 -9.05 -2.07 2.60
C VAL A 133 -8.16 -1.15 3.41
N ARG A 134 -8.48 -0.96 4.71
CA ARG A 134 -7.71 -0.09 5.62
C ARG A 134 -6.30 -0.58 5.88
N GLU A 135 -6.10 -1.88 5.94
CA GLU A 135 -4.77 -2.48 6.15
C GLU A 135 -3.81 -2.26 4.97
N VAL A 136 -4.34 -2.34 3.75
CA VAL A 136 -3.48 -2.31 2.55
C VAL A 136 -3.40 -0.93 1.88
N ILE A 137 -4.22 0.03 2.29
CA ILE A 137 -4.35 1.33 1.61
C ILE A 137 -3.04 2.13 1.59
N TYR A 138 -2.26 2.09 2.67
CA TYR A 138 -0.98 2.79 2.75
C TYR A 138 -0.01 2.29 1.68
N ASP A 139 0.14 0.97 1.55
CA ASP A 139 1.03 0.36 0.57
C ASP A 139 0.58 0.62 -0.87
N VAL A 140 -0.73 0.74 -1.08
CA VAL A 140 -1.29 1.03 -2.40
C VAL A 140 -1.21 2.51 -2.75
N LEU A 141 -1.41 3.44 -1.81
CA LEU A 141 -1.58 4.87 -2.12
C LEU A 141 -0.36 5.74 -1.85
N ARG A 142 0.57 5.35 -0.95
CA ARG A 142 1.71 6.23 -0.58
C ARG A 142 2.57 6.71 -1.74
N HIS A 143 2.58 6.00 -2.86
CA HIS A 143 3.32 6.35 -4.06
C HIS A 143 2.44 6.89 -5.19
N ARG A 144 1.17 7.20 -4.90
CA ARG A 144 0.17 7.66 -5.86
C ARG A 144 -0.42 9.03 -5.52
N ILE A 145 -0.04 9.58 -4.38
CA ILE A 145 -0.44 10.90 -3.94
C ILE A 145 0.81 11.78 -3.94
N GLY A 146 0.77 12.87 -4.70
CA GLY A 146 1.84 13.86 -4.71
C GLY A 146 1.60 14.92 -3.65
N LEU A 147 2.65 15.29 -2.95
CA LEU A 147 2.64 16.39 -1.98
C LEU A 147 3.00 17.71 -2.65
N THR A 148 2.52 18.81 -2.09
CA THR A 148 2.96 20.16 -2.44
C THR A 148 4.17 20.58 -1.62
N TYR A 149 4.87 21.64 -2.02
CA TYR A 149 5.94 22.24 -1.20
C TYR A 149 5.43 22.74 0.15
N GLU A 150 4.16 23.12 0.25
CA GLU A 150 3.51 23.51 1.50
C GLU A 150 3.45 22.32 2.46
N ALA A 151 3.03 21.13 1.99
CA ALA A 151 3.02 19.91 2.77
C ALA A 151 4.43 19.54 3.28
N GLU A 152 5.44 19.66 2.40
CA GLU A 152 6.84 19.41 2.78
C GLU A 152 7.34 20.41 3.85
N ALA A 153 6.99 21.69 3.73
CA ALA A 153 7.34 22.72 4.70
C ALA A 153 6.68 22.50 6.06
N GLU A 154 5.49 21.93 6.08
CA GLU A 154 4.74 21.56 7.30
C GLU A 154 5.14 20.17 7.85
N ASN A 155 6.06 19.46 7.19
CA ASN A 155 6.44 18.08 7.49
C ASN A 155 5.25 17.10 7.47
N VAL A 156 4.26 17.33 6.60
CA VAL A 156 3.13 16.42 6.40
C VAL A 156 3.55 15.32 5.42
N SER A 157 3.42 14.09 5.84
CA SER A 157 3.69 12.90 5.01
C SER A 157 2.45 12.46 4.22
N THR A 158 2.68 11.65 3.20
CA THR A 158 1.57 11.00 2.46
C THR A 158 0.75 10.09 3.37
N GLU A 159 1.40 9.44 4.33
CA GLU A 159 0.76 8.60 5.34
C GLU A 159 -0.19 9.39 6.25
N ASP A 160 0.17 10.62 6.62
CA ASP A 160 -0.70 11.50 7.41
C ASP A 160 -1.97 11.86 6.64
N LEU A 161 -1.83 12.18 5.34
CA LEU A 161 -2.98 12.45 4.47
C LEU A 161 -3.88 11.22 4.33
N ILE A 162 -3.32 10.04 4.10
CA ILE A 162 -4.07 8.78 4.01
C ILE A 162 -4.80 8.50 5.33
N THR A 163 -4.13 8.69 6.46
CA THR A 163 -4.71 8.53 7.80
C THR A 163 -5.94 9.42 7.98
N LYS A 164 -5.83 10.69 7.57
CA LYS A 164 -6.92 11.64 7.67
C LYS A 164 -8.10 11.27 6.77
N ILE A 165 -7.83 10.82 5.54
CA ILE A 165 -8.86 10.34 4.60
C ILE A 165 -9.60 9.13 5.21
N ILE A 166 -8.88 8.12 5.71
CA ILE A 166 -9.45 6.91 6.31
C ILE A 166 -10.35 7.25 7.50
N ASN A 167 -9.97 8.24 8.29
CA ASN A 167 -10.72 8.64 9.50
C ASN A 167 -11.94 9.52 9.18
N THR A 168 -12.01 10.11 7.99
CA THR A 168 -13.11 10.99 7.58
C THR A 168 -14.17 10.24 6.78
N ILE A 169 -13.77 9.26 5.95
CA ILE A 169 -14.71 8.52 5.11
C ILE A 169 -15.46 7.49 5.93
N GLU A 170 -16.79 7.53 5.82
CA GLU A 170 -17.68 6.61 6.52
C GLU A 170 -17.47 5.17 6.03
N VAL A 171 -17.35 4.28 7.01
CA VAL A 171 -17.22 2.84 6.77
C VAL A 171 -18.59 2.24 6.48
N PRO A 172 -18.77 1.43 5.43
CA PRO A 172 -20.07 0.86 5.05
C PRO A 172 -20.59 -0.21 6.03
#